data_8cb07950d1752555f8ab071f53e21d64
#
_entry.id   8cb07950d1752555f8ab071f53e21d64
#
_cell.length_a   1.000
_cell.length_b   1.000
_cell.length_c   1.000
_cell.angle_alpha   90.00
_cell.angle_beta   90.00
_cell.angle_gamma   90.00
#
_symmetry.space_group_name_H-M   'P 1'
#
loop_
_entity.id
_entity.type
_entity.pdbx_description
1 polymer ?
#
loop_
_entity_poly.entity_id
_entity_poly.type
_entity_poly.pdbx_seq_one_letter_code
_entity_poly.pdbx_strand_id
1 'polypeptide(L)'
;MMNEHTVKRQGAHPKALPYLFLTEMWERFGYYLMLGIFSLYMLDSQQNGGMGFSPEEKSDIYGTYLGLVYLTPFLGGLLADRLLGYRTSIFIGGLLMAAGYFGLSMKGETTFYVSLLLIILGNGFFKPNISTLLGNLYNKEEYRGNKDSGYNIFYMGINIGAFASNFIAAYFRINYGWSWAFAAAGFGMLLGLMVFYAATKHIREADVIKPMEEGDMSTGRILLFTLVPMFAFGILGYLIPGNLLGTDSNDAFIFGCIPVVTFF
;
A
#
# COMPACT_ATOMS: atom_id res chain seq x y z
N MET A 1 -43.57 -21.23 30.37
CA MET A 1 -43.00 -19.97 29.82
C MET A 1 -41.74 -20.34 29.08
N MET A 2 -41.85 -20.52 27.78
CA MET A 2 -40.70 -20.81 26.91
C MET A 2 -39.99 -19.50 26.67
N ASN A 3 -38.70 -19.43 27.07
CA ASN A 3 -37.81 -18.33 26.74
C ASN A 3 -37.64 -18.29 25.21
N GLU A 4 -38.18 -17.28 24.58
CA GLU A 4 -37.79 -16.88 23.23
C GLU A 4 -36.34 -16.40 23.29
N HIS A 5 -35.40 -17.33 23.15
CA HIS A 5 -34.05 -16.96 22.72
C HIS A 5 -34.20 -16.39 21.31
N THR A 6 -34.20 -15.07 21.24
CA THR A 6 -34.00 -14.34 19.98
C THR A 6 -32.80 -14.96 19.27
N VAL A 7 -33.09 -15.75 18.24
CA VAL A 7 -32.07 -16.22 17.29
C VAL A 7 -31.48 -14.98 16.67
N LYS A 8 -30.36 -14.48 17.26
CA LYS A 8 -29.55 -13.43 16.65
C LYS A 8 -29.24 -13.93 15.24
N ARG A 9 -29.65 -13.18 14.23
CA ARG A 9 -29.37 -13.49 12.81
C ARG A 9 -27.86 -13.64 12.65
N GLN A 10 -27.38 -14.88 12.73
CA GLN A 10 -26.04 -15.25 12.29
C GLN A 10 -26.01 -15.00 10.79
N GLY A 11 -25.28 -13.98 10.32
CA GLY A 11 -25.13 -13.75 8.90
C GLY A 11 -25.02 -12.28 8.46
N ALA A 12 -25.16 -11.31 9.36
CA ALA A 12 -25.03 -9.90 9.00
C ALA A 12 -23.54 -9.50 8.86
N HIS A 13 -23.22 -8.79 7.79
CA HIS A 13 -21.94 -8.12 7.61
C HIS A 13 -22.09 -6.62 7.89
N PRO A 14 -21.01 -5.92 8.32
CA PRO A 14 -21.01 -4.47 8.45
C PRO A 14 -21.40 -3.80 7.12
N LYS A 15 -22.23 -2.77 7.18
CA LYS A 15 -22.61 -1.98 6.00
C LYS A 15 -21.41 -1.36 5.27
N ALA A 16 -20.28 -1.24 5.94
CA ALA A 16 -19.02 -0.75 5.37
C ALA A 16 -18.32 -1.77 4.47
N LEU A 17 -18.57 -3.08 4.62
CA LEU A 17 -17.86 -4.13 3.89
C LEU A 17 -17.87 -3.94 2.36
N PRO A 18 -18.99 -3.67 1.68
CA PRO A 18 -19.00 -3.46 0.23
C PRO A 18 -18.12 -2.27 -0.21
N TYR A 19 -18.10 -1.22 0.59
CA TYR A 19 -17.27 -0.04 0.31
C TYR A 19 -15.79 -0.37 0.48
N LEU A 20 -15.40 -1.04 1.57
CA LEU A 20 -14.00 -1.43 1.78
C LEU A 20 -13.53 -2.43 0.71
N PHE A 21 -14.39 -3.37 0.33
CA PHE A 21 -14.15 -4.30 -0.78
C PHE A 21 -13.86 -3.54 -2.09
N LEU A 22 -14.73 -2.60 -2.47
CA LEU A 22 -14.54 -1.82 -3.70
C LEU A 22 -13.33 -0.89 -3.62
N THR A 23 -13.07 -0.31 -2.44
CA THR A 23 -11.89 0.54 -2.23
C THR A 23 -10.60 -0.25 -2.44
N GLU A 24 -10.49 -1.43 -1.80
CA GLU A 24 -9.34 -2.31 -1.97
C GLU A 24 -9.22 -2.83 -3.40
N MET A 25 -10.34 -3.20 -4.02
CA MET A 25 -10.36 -3.64 -5.42
C MET A 25 -9.75 -2.58 -6.35
N TRP A 26 -10.15 -1.32 -6.23
CA TRP A 26 -9.64 -0.23 -7.06
C TRP A 26 -8.19 0.11 -6.75
N GLU A 27 -7.80 0.05 -5.48
CA GLU A 27 -6.40 0.26 -5.09
C GLU A 27 -5.53 -0.87 -5.64
N ARG A 28 -5.93 -2.13 -5.48
CA ARG A 28 -5.21 -3.28 -6.05
C ARG A 28 -5.18 -3.24 -7.56
N PHE A 29 -6.27 -2.81 -8.20
CA PHE A 29 -6.27 -2.54 -9.65
C PHE A 29 -5.14 -1.58 -10.05
N GLY A 30 -5.03 -0.43 -9.40
CA GLY A 30 -3.97 0.54 -9.68
C GLY A 30 -2.56 -0.02 -9.44
N TYR A 31 -2.37 -0.68 -8.30
CA TYR A 31 -1.10 -1.28 -7.91
C TYR A 31 -0.63 -2.36 -8.90
N TYR A 32 -1.47 -3.34 -9.22
CA TYR A 32 -1.10 -4.42 -10.14
C TYR A 32 -1.04 -3.95 -11.59
N LEU A 33 -1.82 -2.94 -11.98
CA LEU A 33 -1.70 -2.31 -13.30
C LEU A 33 -0.29 -1.74 -13.47
N MET A 34 0.16 -0.91 -12.52
CA MET A 34 1.49 -0.34 -12.54
C MET A 34 2.56 -1.42 -12.51
N LEU A 35 2.48 -2.36 -11.55
CA LEU A 35 3.48 -3.40 -11.36
C LEU A 35 3.62 -4.31 -12.60
N GLY A 36 2.50 -4.63 -13.27
CA GLY A 36 2.48 -5.49 -14.46
C GLY A 36 3.19 -4.91 -15.67
N ILE A 37 3.25 -3.59 -15.78
CA ILE A 37 3.93 -2.91 -16.91
C ILE A 37 5.26 -2.26 -16.47
N PHE A 38 5.57 -2.23 -15.20
CA PHE A 38 6.68 -1.47 -14.63
C PHE A 38 8.05 -1.87 -15.19
N SER A 39 8.36 -3.17 -15.20
CA SER A 39 9.61 -3.66 -15.78
C SER A 39 9.73 -3.38 -17.27
N LEU A 40 8.61 -3.50 -17.99
CA LEU A 40 8.58 -3.23 -19.43
C LEU A 40 8.82 -1.75 -19.73
N TYR A 41 8.21 -0.87 -18.93
CA TYR A 41 8.39 0.57 -19.05
C TYR A 41 9.83 1.02 -18.79
N MET A 42 10.48 0.43 -17.77
CA MET A 42 11.89 0.74 -17.48
C MET A 42 12.83 0.33 -18.60
N LEU A 43 12.60 -0.83 -19.25
CA LEU A 43 13.45 -1.35 -20.30
C LEU A 43 13.14 -0.77 -21.69
N ASP A 44 11.92 -0.29 -21.93
CA ASP A 44 11.55 0.24 -23.25
C ASP A 44 12.30 1.52 -23.54
N SER A 45 12.62 1.73 -24.82
CA SER A 45 13.42 2.87 -25.27
C SER A 45 12.72 4.21 -24.98
N GLN A 46 13.50 5.25 -24.78
CA GLN A 46 12.96 6.61 -24.64
C GLN A 46 12.20 7.07 -25.89
N GLN A 47 12.57 6.58 -27.07
CA GLN A 47 11.87 6.86 -28.33
C GLN A 47 10.42 6.35 -28.30
N ASN A 48 10.18 5.20 -27.63
CA ASN A 48 8.86 4.62 -27.42
C ASN A 48 8.14 5.21 -26.17
N GLY A 49 8.77 6.15 -25.48
CA GLY A 49 8.26 6.77 -24.26
C GLY A 49 8.54 5.99 -22.97
N GLY A 50 9.39 4.95 -23.01
CA GLY A 50 9.94 4.27 -21.85
C GLY A 50 11.14 5.00 -21.24
N MET A 51 11.78 4.38 -20.24
CA MET A 51 12.93 4.98 -19.52
C MET A 51 14.27 4.67 -20.19
N GLY A 52 14.40 3.57 -20.92
CA GLY A 52 15.63 3.14 -21.59
C GLY A 52 16.71 2.67 -20.61
N PHE A 53 16.33 2.19 -19.41
CA PHE A 53 17.28 1.66 -18.44
C PHE A 53 17.88 0.32 -18.88
N SER A 54 19.08 0.03 -18.42
CA SER A 54 19.71 -1.27 -18.58
C SER A 54 18.98 -2.36 -17.78
N PRO A 55 19.16 -3.65 -18.09
CA PRO A 55 18.61 -4.74 -17.28
C PRO A 55 19.09 -4.72 -15.83
N GLU A 56 20.31 -4.27 -15.58
CA GLU A 56 20.91 -4.14 -14.25
C GLU A 56 20.20 -3.02 -13.46
N GLU A 57 20.12 -1.81 -14.02
CA GLU A 57 19.43 -0.67 -13.41
C GLU A 57 17.97 -0.99 -13.13
N LYS A 58 17.26 -1.63 -14.08
CA LYS A 58 15.88 -2.07 -13.88
C LYS A 58 15.76 -3.05 -12.71
N SER A 59 16.68 -4.01 -12.58
CA SER A 59 16.62 -5.02 -11.52
C SER A 59 16.86 -4.39 -10.15
N ASP A 60 17.77 -3.45 -10.06
CA ASP A 60 18.08 -2.69 -8.85
C ASP A 60 16.91 -1.83 -8.40
N ILE A 61 16.36 -1.02 -9.31
CA ILE A 61 15.19 -0.16 -9.04
C ILE A 61 13.99 -1.02 -8.62
N TYR A 62 13.73 -2.11 -9.34
CA TYR A 62 12.59 -3.00 -9.06
C TYR A 62 12.72 -3.68 -7.70
N GLY A 63 13.91 -4.19 -7.37
CA GLY A 63 14.20 -4.84 -6.09
C GLY A 63 14.05 -3.85 -4.93
N THR A 64 14.67 -2.68 -5.03
CA THR A 64 14.57 -1.60 -4.03
C THR A 64 13.12 -1.12 -3.84
N TYR A 65 12.39 -0.92 -4.95
CA TYR A 65 10.98 -0.54 -4.92
C TYR A 65 10.15 -1.58 -4.14
N LEU A 66 10.25 -2.86 -4.50
CA LEU A 66 9.51 -3.92 -3.81
C LEU A 66 9.87 -3.99 -2.34
N GLY A 67 11.15 -3.94 -2.01
CA GLY A 67 11.62 -3.96 -0.64
C GLY A 67 11.02 -2.84 0.20
N LEU A 68 11.04 -1.61 -0.29
CA LEU A 68 10.46 -0.45 0.41
C LEU A 68 8.94 -0.53 0.52
N VAL A 69 8.24 -1.06 -0.49
CA VAL A 69 6.78 -1.30 -0.45
C VAL A 69 6.40 -2.28 0.66
N TYR A 70 7.25 -3.27 0.98
CA TYR A 70 7.02 -4.19 2.10
C TYR A 70 7.46 -3.64 3.45
N LEU A 71 8.42 -2.73 3.49
CA LEU A 71 8.91 -2.12 4.74
C LEU A 71 8.02 -0.99 5.24
N THR A 72 7.56 -0.10 4.36
CA THR A 72 6.79 1.10 4.73
C THR A 72 5.45 0.84 5.43
N PRO A 73 4.72 -0.27 5.22
CA PRO A 73 3.50 -0.61 5.96
C PRO A 73 3.68 -0.64 7.47
N PHE A 74 4.85 -1.03 7.95
CA PHE A 74 5.18 -1.00 9.37
C PHE A 74 5.09 0.44 9.93
N LEU A 75 5.75 1.40 9.26
CA LEU A 75 5.74 2.81 9.67
C LEU A 75 4.35 3.44 9.53
N GLY A 76 3.66 3.16 8.42
CA GLY A 76 2.33 3.68 8.18
C GLY A 76 1.28 3.15 9.15
N GLY A 77 1.37 1.87 9.54
CA GLY A 77 0.52 1.28 10.57
C GLY A 77 0.76 1.90 11.95
N LEU A 78 2.03 2.05 12.34
CA LEU A 78 2.41 2.69 13.61
C LEU A 78 1.89 4.13 13.71
N LEU A 79 2.04 4.92 12.64
CA LEU A 79 1.57 6.30 12.61
C LEU A 79 0.05 6.38 12.65
N ALA A 80 -0.65 5.45 12.00
CA ALA A 80 -2.10 5.38 12.06
C ALA A 80 -2.59 5.00 13.46
N ASP A 81 -2.00 3.98 14.08
CA ASP A 81 -2.38 3.51 15.41
C ASP A 81 -2.25 4.59 16.49
N ARG A 82 -1.21 5.44 16.38
CA ARG A 82 -0.82 6.34 17.47
C ARG A 82 -1.14 7.82 17.24
N LEU A 83 -1.27 8.27 15.96
CA LEU A 83 -1.33 9.71 15.66
C LEU A 83 -2.48 10.09 14.71
N LEU A 84 -2.63 9.37 13.59
CA LEU A 84 -3.47 9.83 12.48
C LEU A 84 -4.88 9.21 12.48
N GLY A 85 -5.02 8.01 13.05
CA GLY A 85 -6.18 7.15 12.83
C GLY A 85 -6.15 6.47 11.46
N TYR A 86 -6.92 5.40 11.32
CA TYR A 86 -6.91 4.57 10.12
C TYR A 86 -7.49 5.28 8.91
N ARG A 87 -8.59 6.02 9.09
CA ARG A 87 -9.27 6.73 7.99
C ARG A 87 -8.39 7.78 7.35
N THR A 88 -7.75 8.60 8.16
CA THR A 88 -6.85 9.66 7.68
C THR A 88 -5.67 9.05 6.96
N SER A 89 -5.08 7.99 7.53
CA SER A 89 -3.94 7.28 6.94
C SER A 89 -4.29 6.66 5.59
N ILE A 90 -5.43 5.98 5.46
CA ILE A 90 -5.90 5.41 4.20
C ILE A 90 -6.10 6.52 3.15
N PHE A 91 -6.71 7.64 3.54
CA PHE A 91 -6.97 8.74 2.61
C PHE A 91 -5.69 9.41 2.13
N ILE A 92 -4.76 9.71 3.03
CA ILE A 92 -3.43 10.24 2.70
C ILE A 92 -2.68 9.25 1.80
N GLY A 93 -2.65 7.96 2.19
CA GLY A 93 -2.00 6.91 1.43
C GLY A 93 -2.53 6.81 0.00
N GLY A 94 -3.85 6.82 -0.17
CA GLY A 94 -4.48 6.77 -1.48
C GLY A 94 -4.20 8.00 -2.34
N LEU A 95 -4.17 9.20 -1.76
CA LEU A 95 -3.80 10.43 -2.48
C LEU A 95 -2.35 10.39 -2.95
N LEU A 96 -1.42 9.93 -2.10
CA LEU A 96 -0.01 9.76 -2.47
C LEU A 96 0.16 8.75 -3.60
N MET A 97 -0.54 7.59 -3.53
CA MET A 97 -0.51 6.61 -4.61
C MET A 97 -1.09 7.17 -5.91
N ALA A 98 -2.23 7.86 -5.87
CA ALA A 98 -2.81 8.48 -7.05
C ALA A 98 -1.84 9.50 -7.68
N ALA A 99 -1.25 10.38 -6.87
CA ALA A 99 -0.26 11.34 -7.33
C ALA A 99 0.97 10.65 -7.95
N GLY A 100 1.44 9.55 -7.35
CA GLY A 100 2.54 8.76 -7.90
C GLY A 100 2.20 8.11 -9.25
N TYR A 101 1.01 7.54 -9.40
CA TYR A 101 0.59 6.96 -10.69
C TYR A 101 0.44 8.03 -11.78
N PHE A 102 -0.12 9.19 -11.48
CA PHE A 102 -0.15 10.31 -12.42
C PHE A 102 1.25 10.87 -12.69
N GLY A 103 2.14 10.88 -11.70
CA GLY A 103 3.54 11.25 -11.90
C GLY A 103 4.26 10.29 -12.86
N LEU A 104 4.05 8.96 -12.76
CA LEU A 104 4.58 7.99 -13.72
C LEU A 104 4.03 8.19 -15.15
N SER A 105 2.86 8.80 -15.29
CA SER A 105 2.31 9.16 -16.61
C SER A 105 3.02 10.34 -17.27
N MET A 106 3.81 11.10 -16.49
CA MET A 106 4.60 12.22 -16.96
C MET A 106 6.02 11.76 -17.35
N LYS A 107 6.66 12.48 -18.26
CA LYS A 107 8.02 12.16 -18.68
C LYS A 107 9.05 12.79 -17.73
N GLY A 108 10.17 12.12 -17.56
CA GLY A 108 11.32 12.64 -16.83
C GLY A 108 11.79 11.71 -15.72
N GLU A 109 13.10 11.57 -15.60
CA GLU A 109 13.73 10.67 -14.65
C GLU A 109 13.47 11.09 -13.19
N THR A 110 13.61 12.38 -12.89
CA THR A 110 13.28 12.90 -11.55
C THR A 110 11.83 12.65 -11.19
N THR A 111 10.90 12.88 -12.14
CA THR A 111 9.48 12.60 -11.92
C THR A 111 9.22 11.12 -11.68
N PHE A 112 9.94 10.24 -12.39
CA PHE A 112 9.88 8.79 -12.18
C PHE A 112 10.23 8.41 -10.74
N TYR A 113 11.40 8.82 -10.22
CA TYR A 113 11.81 8.49 -8.85
C TYR A 113 10.90 9.11 -7.78
N VAL A 114 10.48 10.36 -7.96
CA VAL A 114 9.52 11.00 -7.05
C VAL A 114 8.20 10.24 -7.04
N SER A 115 7.73 9.77 -8.19
CA SER A 115 6.50 8.99 -8.31
C SER A 115 6.59 7.66 -7.59
N LEU A 116 7.71 6.95 -7.72
CA LEU A 116 7.96 5.71 -6.97
C LEU A 116 7.93 5.95 -5.46
N LEU A 117 8.58 7.02 -5.00
CA LEU A 117 8.58 7.40 -3.58
C LEU A 117 7.15 7.67 -3.08
N LEU A 118 6.35 8.40 -3.85
CA LEU A 118 4.95 8.66 -3.50
C LEU A 118 4.12 7.38 -3.41
N ILE A 119 4.30 6.43 -4.34
CA ILE A 119 3.62 5.14 -4.32
C ILE A 119 4.06 4.30 -3.12
N ILE A 120 5.35 4.24 -2.82
CA ILE A 120 5.91 3.51 -1.68
C ILE A 120 5.32 4.04 -0.36
N LEU A 121 5.39 5.35 -0.14
CA LEU A 121 4.84 5.99 1.05
C LEU A 121 3.31 5.80 1.12
N GLY A 122 2.63 5.99 0.00
CA GLY A 122 1.18 5.82 -0.10
C GLY A 122 0.73 4.41 0.25
N ASN A 123 1.39 3.39 -0.30
CA ASN A 123 1.10 1.99 0.02
C ASN A 123 1.36 1.70 1.51
N GLY A 124 2.42 2.27 2.08
CA GLY A 124 2.71 2.16 3.52
C GLY A 124 1.58 2.67 4.40
N PHE A 125 0.99 3.81 4.05
CA PHE A 125 -0.16 4.36 4.78
C PHE A 125 -1.49 3.68 4.47
N PHE A 126 -1.68 3.13 3.29
CA PHE A 126 -2.96 2.56 2.86
C PHE A 126 -3.14 1.11 3.32
N LYS A 127 -2.24 0.23 2.90
CA LYS A 127 -2.39 -1.22 2.97
C LYS A 127 -2.61 -1.80 4.39
N PRO A 128 -1.79 -1.47 5.41
CA PRO A 128 -2.01 -2.02 6.75
C PRO A 128 -3.31 -1.50 7.37
N ASN A 129 -3.65 -0.26 7.08
CA ASN A 129 -4.70 0.45 7.78
C ASN A 129 -6.11 0.07 7.30
N ILE A 130 -6.31 -0.21 6.01
CA ILE A 130 -7.60 -0.67 5.50
C ILE A 130 -7.95 -2.06 6.03
N SER A 131 -6.97 -2.95 6.14
CA SER A 131 -7.15 -4.29 6.70
C SER A 131 -7.45 -4.25 8.20
N THR A 132 -6.76 -3.38 8.95
CA THR A 132 -7.00 -3.17 10.38
C THR A 132 -8.38 -2.55 10.61
N LEU A 133 -8.77 -1.57 9.81
CA LEU A 133 -10.09 -0.94 9.88
C LEU A 133 -11.22 -1.96 9.65
N LEU A 134 -11.04 -2.86 8.66
CA LEU A 134 -11.95 -3.98 8.45
C LEU A 134 -12.02 -4.89 9.68
N GLY A 135 -10.88 -5.26 10.25
CA GLY A 135 -10.81 -6.07 11.47
C GLY A 135 -11.56 -5.45 12.64
N ASN A 136 -11.41 -4.14 12.84
CA ASN A 136 -12.08 -3.39 13.89
C ASN A 136 -13.60 -3.37 13.73
N LEU A 137 -14.13 -3.33 12.51
CA LEU A 137 -15.57 -3.44 12.25
C LEU A 137 -16.13 -4.80 12.73
N TYR A 138 -15.35 -5.87 12.60
CA TYR A 138 -15.74 -7.21 13.02
C TYR A 138 -15.47 -7.51 14.50
N ASN A 139 -14.90 -6.59 15.26
CA ASN A 139 -14.77 -6.72 16.72
C ASN A 139 -16.12 -6.52 17.44
N LYS A 140 -17.12 -5.92 16.78
CA LYS A 140 -18.49 -5.83 17.33
C LYS A 140 -19.11 -7.23 17.44
N GLU A 141 -19.76 -7.49 18.57
CA GLU A 141 -20.34 -8.81 18.88
C GLU A 141 -21.30 -9.31 17.80
N GLU A 142 -22.07 -8.41 17.18
CA GLU A 142 -23.03 -8.73 16.12
C GLU A 142 -22.40 -9.25 14.82
N TYR A 143 -21.12 -8.91 14.55
CA TYR A 143 -20.40 -9.29 13.32
C TYR A 143 -19.28 -10.29 13.55
N ARG A 144 -18.87 -10.50 14.79
CA ARG A 144 -17.67 -11.26 15.17
C ARG A 144 -17.64 -12.67 14.58
N GLY A 145 -18.79 -13.35 14.53
CA GLY A 145 -18.92 -14.71 13.98
C GLY A 145 -18.70 -14.79 12.46
N ASN A 146 -18.75 -13.66 11.75
CA ASN A 146 -18.59 -13.58 10.28
C ASN A 146 -17.27 -12.95 9.84
N LYS A 147 -16.30 -12.79 10.75
CA LYS A 147 -15.03 -12.13 10.48
C LYS A 147 -14.29 -12.77 9.33
N ASP A 148 -14.12 -14.09 9.34
CA ASP A 148 -13.40 -14.83 8.30
C ASP A 148 -14.09 -14.72 6.93
N SER A 149 -15.43 -14.82 6.92
CA SER A 149 -16.21 -14.62 5.69
C SER A 149 -16.06 -13.19 5.15
N GLY A 150 -16.04 -12.19 6.03
CA GLY A 150 -15.80 -10.80 5.66
C GLY A 150 -14.42 -10.57 5.03
N TYR A 151 -13.37 -11.16 5.60
CA TYR A 151 -12.05 -11.11 5.01
C TYR A 151 -11.99 -11.86 3.67
N ASN A 152 -12.66 -12.99 3.51
CA ASN A 152 -12.72 -13.69 2.23
C ASN A 152 -13.38 -12.83 1.13
N ILE A 153 -14.47 -12.13 1.47
CA ILE A 153 -15.10 -11.17 0.54
C ILE A 153 -14.12 -10.03 0.21
N PHE A 154 -13.44 -9.47 1.21
CA PHE A 154 -12.46 -8.41 1.01
C PHE A 154 -11.30 -8.84 0.10
N TYR A 155 -10.73 -10.04 0.32
CA TYR A 155 -9.67 -10.60 -0.52
C TYR A 155 -10.14 -10.94 -1.94
N MET A 156 -11.41 -11.26 -2.14
CA MET A 156 -11.97 -11.42 -3.48
C MET A 156 -11.85 -10.11 -4.28
N GLY A 157 -12.01 -8.94 -3.64
CA GLY A 157 -11.77 -7.63 -4.26
C GLY A 157 -10.34 -7.48 -4.79
N ILE A 158 -9.34 -7.90 -4.00
CA ILE A 158 -7.94 -7.92 -4.43
C ILE A 158 -7.75 -8.70 -5.73
N ASN A 159 -8.30 -9.92 -5.78
CA ASN A 159 -8.15 -10.79 -6.95
C ASN A 159 -8.88 -10.25 -8.18
N ILE A 160 -10.06 -9.64 -8.01
CA ILE A 160 -10.79 -9.01 -9.13
C ILE A 160 -10.00 -7.81 -9.67
N GLY A 161 -9.50 -6.95 -8.79
CA GLY A 161 -8.67 -5.80 -9.18
C GLY A 161 -7.41 -6.22 -9.92
N ALA A 162 -6.68 -7.21 -9.38
CA ALA A 162 -5.47 -7.75 -9.98
C ALA A 162 -5.73 -8.39 -11.35
N PHE A 163 -6.84 -9.13 -11.48
CA PHE A 163 -7.21 -9.76 -12.76
C PHE A 163 -7.54 -8.71 -13.83
N ALA A 164 -8.38 -7.74 -13.51
CA ALA A 164 -8.80 -6.70 -14.44
C ALA A 164 -7.65 -5.80 -14.88
N SER A 165 -6.68 -5.54 -13.97
CA SER A 165 -5.58 -4.60 -14.18
C SER A 165 -4.72 -4.95 -15.40
N ASN A 166 -4.39 -6.22 -15.59
CA ASN A 166 -3.50 -6.65 -16.68
C ASN A 166 -4.10 -6.41 -18.08
N PHE A 167 -5.41 -6.62 -18.23
CA PHE A 167 -6.09 -6.35 -19.51
C PHE A 167 -6.15 -4.86 -19.81
N ILE A 168 -6.45 -4.05 -18.83
CA ILE A 168 -6.54 -2.60 -18.94
C ILE A 168 -5.14 -2.01 -19.19
N ALA A 169 -4.10 -2.50 -18.49
CA ALA A 169 -2.72 -2.11 -18.71
C ALA A 169 -2.27 -2.36 -20.15
N ALA A 170 -2.51 -3.58 -20.65
CA ALA A 170 -2.16 -3.97 -22.01
C ALA A 170 -2.91 -3.11 -23.05
N TYR A 171 -4.22 -2.92 -22.85
CA TYR A 171 -5.06 -2.12 -23.76
C TYR A 171 -4.55 -0.67 -23.88
N PHE A 172 -4.33 0.01 -22.74
CA PHE A 172 -3.86 1.41 -22.77
C PHE A 172 -2.43 1.51 -23.29
N ARG A 173 -1.53 0.61 -22.89
CA ARG A 173 -0.15 0.60 -23.37
C ARG A 173 -0.08 0.46 -24.89
N ILE A 174 -0.82 -0.49 -25.48
CA ILE A 174 -0.75 -0.79 -26.91
C ILE A 174 -1.39 0.32 -27.76
N ASN A 175 -2.54 0.85 -27.32
CA ASN A 175 -3.31 1.78 -28.13
C ASN A 175 -2.97 3.26 -27.86
N TYR A 176 -2.50 3.61 -26.65
CA TYR A 176 -2.32 5.00 -26.21
C TYR A 176 -0.94 5.27 -25.58
N GLY A 177 -0.13 4.24 -25.35
CA GLY A 177 1.23 4.35 -24.80
C GLY A 177 1.27 4.35 -23.27
N TRP A 178 2.49 4.49 -22.74
CA TRP A 178 2.81 4.35 -21.32
C TRP A 178 2.08 5.33 -20.41
N SER A 179 2.01 6.61 -20.81
CA SER A 179 1.38 7.66 -20.02
C SER A 179 -0.07 7.35 -19.70
N TRP A 180 -0.84 6.88 -20.67
CA TRP A 180 -2.25 6.52 -20.45
C TRP A 180 -2.41 5.26 -19.62
N ALA A 181 -1.50 4.30 -19.75
CA ALA A 181 -1.51 3.11 -18.91
C ALA A 181 -1.32 3.48 -17.43
N PHE A 182 -0.34 4.30 -17.09
CA PHE A 182 -0.15 4.77 -15.71
C PHE A 182 -1.28 5.69 -15.23
N ALA A 183 -1.77 6.58 -16.09
CA ALA A 183 -2.91 7.43 -15.75
C ALA A 183 -4.16 6.60 -15.40
N ALA A 184 -4.40 5.48 -16.07
CA ALA A 184 -5.51 4.56 -15.76
C ALA A 184 -5.39 4.00 -14.32
N ALA A 185 -4.17 3.71 -13.83
CA ALA A 185 -3.95 3.34 -12.44
C ALA A 185 -4.32 4.50 -11.49
N GLY A 186 -3.93 5.72 -11.83
CA GLY A 186 -4.28 6.93 -11.08
C GLY A 186 -5.79 7.15 -10.99
N PHE A 187 -6.51 7.03 -12.10
CA PHE A 187 -7.98 7.13 -12.11
C PHE A 187 -8.62 6.01 -11.29
N GLY A 188 -8.14 4.76 -11.37
CA GLY A 188 -8.59 3.67 -10.54
C GLY A 188 -8.44 3.99 -9.05
N MET A 189 -7.29 4.54 -8.65
CA MET A 189 -7.05 4.94 -7.26
C MET A 189 -7.99 6.05 -6.79
N LEU A 190 -8.26 7.06 -7.64
CA LEU A 190 -9.23 8.12 -7.32
C LEU A 190 -10.66 7.57 -7.16
N LEU A 191 -11.07 6.60 -8.01
CA LEU A 191 -12.35 5.90 -7.84
C LEU A 191 -12.40 5.17 -6.50
N GLY A 192 -11.33 4.47 -6.12
CA GLY A 192 -11.21 3.83 -4.81
C GLY A 192 -11.38 4.83 -3.66
N LEU A 193 -10.74 6.00 -3.74
CA LEU A 193 -10.87 7.07 -2.74
C LEU A 193 -12.28 7.66 -2.67
N MET A 194 -12.97 7.82 -3.80
CA MET A 194 -14.37 8.27 -3.82
C MET A 194 -15.28 7.26 -3.11
N VAL A 195 -15.09 5.97 -3.37
CA VAL A 195 -15.82 4.90 -2.69
C VAL A 195 -15.50 4.90 -1.19
N PHE A 196 -14.24 5.05 -0.81
CA PHE A 196 -13.82 5.12 0.59
C PHE A 196 -14.43 6.33 1.31
N TYR A 197 -14.48 7.48 0.64
CA TYR A 197 -15.12 8.67 1.19
C TYR A 197 -16.61 8.42 1.47
N ALA A 198 -17.33 7.73 0.57
CA ALA A 198 -18.71 7.34 0.80
C ALA A 198 -18.90 6.38 1.99
N ALA A 199 -17.88 5.54 2.28
CA ALA A 199 -17.88 4.66 3.44
C ALA A 199 -17.75 5.38 4.78
N THR A 200 -17.29 6.64 4.80
CA THR A 200 -16.89 7.38 6.00
C THR A 200 -17.92 7.34 7.13
N LYS A 201 -19.21 7.38 6.79
CA LYS A 201 -20.33 7.31 7.76
C LYS A 201 -20.42 5.95 8.47
N HIS A 202 -19.99 4.89 7.81
CA HIS A 202 -20.14 3.50 8.28
C HIS A 202 -18.90 2.96 8.99
N ILE A 203 -17.76 3.66 8.88
CA ILE A 203 -16.46 3.22 9.42
C ILE A 203 -16.01 4.05 10.62
N ARG A 204 -16.73 5.13 10.97
CA ARG A 204 -16.31 6.09 12.02
C ARG A 204 -16.04 5.43 13.38
N GLU A 205 -16.83 4.44 13.76
CA GLU A 205 -16.70 3.77 15.05
C GLU A 205 -15.53 2.76 15.09
N ALA A 206 -15.05 2.31 13.93
CA ALA A 206 -13.91 1.42 13.80
C ALA A 206 -12.57 2.16 13.68
N ASP A 207 -12.64 3.49 13.52
CA ASP A 207 -11.48 4.37 13.40
C ASP A 207 -11.01 4.82 14.79
N VAL A 208 -10.30 3.95 15.47
CA VAL A 208 -9.83 4.15 16.84
C VAL A 208 -8.34 4.44 16.85
N ILE A 209 -7.95 5.51 17.53
CA ILE A 209 -6.55 5.74 17.90
C ILE A 209 -6.30 4.96 19.18
N LYS A 210 -5.29 4.09 19.19
CA LYS A 210 -4.93 3.29 20.37
C LYS A 210 -4.34 4.21 21.44
N PRO A 211 -4.92 4.23 22.67
CA PRO A 211 -4.33 4.99 23.77
C PRO A 211 -2.95 4.42 24.10
N MET A 212 -2.05 5.26 24.57
CA MET A 212 -0.78 4.81 25.14
C MET A 212 -1.04 4.20 26.52
N GLU A 213 -0.60 2.96 26.71
CA GLU A 213 -0.65 2.28 28.00
C GLU A 213 0.58 2.63 28.85
N GLU A 214 0.46 2.40 30.18
CA GLU A 214 1.56 2.64 31.11
C GLU A 214 2.71 1.66 30.80
N GLY A 215 3.88 2.20 30.42
CA GLY A 215 5.03 1.40 29.96
C GLY A 215 5.25 1.41 28.43
N ASP A 216 4.31 1.91 27.65
CA ASP A 216 4.49 2.04 26.20
C ASP A 216 5.59 3.06 25.86
N MET A 217 6.42 2.71 24.88
CA MET A 217 7.34 3.66 24.29
C MET A 217 6.57 4.75 23.53
N SER A 218 6.96 6.01 23.72
CA SER A 218 6.38 7.12 22.95
C SER A 218 6.66 6.93 21.45
N THR A 219 5.70 7.34 20.60
CA THR A 219 5.81 7.23 19.14
C THR A 219 7.11 7.83 18.62
N GLY A 220 7.55 8.98 19.17
CA GLY A 220 8.82 9.59 18.78
C GLY A 220 10.05 8.74 19.10
N ARG A 221 10.05 8.03 20.26
CA ARG A 221 11.12 7.09 20.60
C ARG A 221 11.13 5.88 19.65
N ILE A 222 9.96 5.30 19.35
CA ILE A 222 9.87 4.18 18.41
C ILE A 222 10.41 4.60 17.04
N LEU A 223 9.98 5.76 16.51
CA LEU A 223 10.49 6.27 15.25
C LEU A 223 12.01 6.52 15.30
N LEU A 224 12.52 7.09 16.37
CA LEU A 224 13.96 7.33 16.55
C LEU A 224 14.74 6.02 16.54
N PHE A 225 14.33 5.04 17.36
CA PHE A 225 15.02 3.73 17.45
C PHE A 225 14.84 2.85 16.22
N THR A 226 13.86 3.14 15.35
CA THR A 226 13.65 2.41 14.09
C THR A 226 14.36 3.11 12.93
N LEU A 227 14.06 4.40 12.71
CA LEU A 227 14.55 5.12 11.53
C LEU A 227 16.04 5.41 11.60
N VAL A 228 16.57 5.83 12.75
CA VAL A 228 17.99 6.18 12.86
C VAL A 228 18.90 4.97 12.59
N PRO A 229 18.70 3.79 13.23
CA PRO A 229 19.48 2.62 12.88
C PRO A 229 19.25 2.16 11.42
N MET A 230 18.01 2.19 10.93
CA MET A 230 17.69 1.82 9.55
C MET A 230 18.50 2.64 8.55
N PHE A 231 18.54 3.97 8.70
CA PHE A 231 19.33 4.83 7.83
C PHE A 231 20.83 4.65 8.03
N ALA A 232 21.29 4.50 9.29
CA ALA A 232 22.72 4.30 9.58
C ALA A 232 23.24 3.00 8.95
N PHE A 233 22.51 1.89 9.11
CA PHE A 233 22.85 0.61 8.51
C PHE A 233 22.69 0.63 6.97
N GLY A 234 21.67 1.33 6.45
CA GLY A 234 21.51 1.53 5.02
C GLY A 234 22.69 2.28 4.40
N ILE A 235 23.18 3.36 5.03
CA ILE A 235 24.38 4.08 4.60
C ILE A 235 25.61 3.18 4.68
N LEU A 236 25.75 2.40 5.75
CA LEU A 236 26.86 1.43 5.87
C LEU A 236 26.83 0.41 4.74
N GLY A 237 25.66 -0.17 4.41
CA GLY A 237 25.49 -1.10 3.29
C GLY A 237 25.87 -0.45 1.95
N TYR A 238 25.43 0.78 1.70
CA TYR A 238 25.79 1.53 0.50
C TYR A 238 27.30 1.79 0.34
N LEU A 239 27.99 1.99 1.47
CA LEU A 239 29.44 2.30 1.49
C LEU A 239 30.35 1.06 1.49
N ILE A 240 29.80 -0.15 1.60
CA ILE A 240 30.60 -1.39 1.53
C ILE A 240 31.14 -1.57 0.11
N PRO A 241 32.46 -1.59 -0.07
CA PRO A 241 33.03 -1.80 -1.41
C PRO A 241 32.83 -3.25 -1.86
N GLY A 242 32.44 -3.43 -3.12
CA GLY A 242 32.40 -4.73 -3.76
C GLY A 242 31.03 -5.37 -3.94
N ASN A 243 29.95 -4.63 -3.71
CA ASN A 243 28.57 -5.09 -3.96
C ASN A 243 28.31 -6.48 -3.36
N LEU A 244 28.34 -6.56 -2.04
CA LEU A 244 28.35 -7.81 -1.27
C LEU A 244 27.12 -8.71 -1.55
N LEU A 245 25.94 -8.09 -1.72
CA LEU A 245 24.65 -8.76 -1.90
C LEU A 245 23.97 -8.41 -3.23
N GLY A 246 24.67 -7.70 -4.12
CA GLY A 246 24.13 -7.27 -5.40
C GLY A 246 24.68 -5.92 -5.83
N THR A 247 23.82 -4.91 -5.92
CA THR A 247 24.21 -3.53 -6.19
C THR A 247 24.28 -2.72 -4.89
N ASP A 248 24.91 -1.55 -4.92
CA ASP A 248 25.03 -0.65 -3.76
C ASP A 248 23.65 -0.32 -3.15
N SER A 249 22.63 -0.16 -3.98
CA SER A 249 21.25 0.10 -3.52
C SER A 249 20.62 -1.13 -2.84
N ASN A 250 20.91 -2.33 -3.34
CA ASN A 250 20.45 -3.58 -2.70
C ASN A 250 21.13 -3.79 -1.35
N ASP A 251 22.43 -3.54 -1.27
CA ASP A 251 23.19 -3.61 -0.03
C ASP A 251 22.66 -2.60 0.98
N ALA A 252 22.43 -1.36 0.57
CA ALA A 252 21.83 -0.32 1.41
C ALA A 252 20.47 -0.74 1.96
N PHE A 253 19.61 -1.31 1.10
CA PHE A 253 18.28 -1.76 1.49
C PHE A 253 18.33 -2.92 2.48
N ILE A 254 19.10 -3.98 2.17
CA ILE A 254 19.18 -5.19 3.01
C ILE A 254 19.78 -4.84 4.38
N PHE A 255 20.87 -4.08 4.42
CA PHE A 255 21.46 -3.63 5.68
C PHE A 255 20.50 -2.74 6.48
N GLY A 256 19.79 -1.83 5.81
CA GLY A 256 18.78 -1.00 6.46
C GLY A 256 17.60 -1.77 7.06
N CYS A 257 17.28 -2.95 6.55
CA CYS A 257 16.24 -3.81 7.10
C CYS A 257 16.66 -4.52 8.39
N ILE A 258 17.96 -4.76 8.64
CA ILE A 258 18.47 -5.51 9.79
C ILE A 258 17.97 -4.94 11.13
N PRO A 259 18.09 -3.62 11.43
CA PRO A 259 17.61 -3.07 12.69
C PRO A 259 16.09 -3.22 12.85
N VAL A 260 15.33 -3.11 11.78
CA VAL A 260 13.87 -3.24 11.83
C VAL A 260 13.47 -4.66 12.21
N VAL A 261 14.08 -5.66 11.57
CA VAL A 261 13.79 -7.09 11.84
C VAL A 261 14.28 -7.51 13.23
N THR A 262 15.37 -6.92 13.73
CA THR A 262 15.92 -7.28 15.05
C THR A 262 15.23 -6.59 16.21
N PHE A 263 14.58 -5.45 15.97
CA PHE A 263 13.86 -4.69 16.99
C PHE A 263 12.44 -5.22 17.22
N PHE A 264 11.82 -5.85 16.22
CA PHE A 264 10.45 -6.37 16.23
C PHE A 264 10.39 -7.87 16.01
#